data_9e0cee6a44c93bf23fce8a463d5b1886
#
_entry.id   9e0cee6a44c93bf23fce8a463d5b1886
#
_cell.length_a   1.000
_cell.length_b   1.000
_cell.length_c   1.000
_cell.angle_alpha   90.00
_cell.angle_beta   90.00
_cell.angle_gamma   90.00
#
_symmetry.space_group_name_H-M   'P 1'
#
loop_
_entity.id
_entity.type
_entity.pdbx_description
1 polymer ?
#
loop_
_entity_poly.entity_id
_entity_poly.type
_entity_poly.pdbx_seq_one_letter_code
_entity_poly.pdbx_strand_id
1 'polypeptide(L)'
;MGHKKSATTTKSYLEAAPLPQYSKTYTVVSHKEVMDLTEALLNKQGFTITTELYKANMNAKVAQGIYHLTHLSAPTDSEMGMMFAWTNSYDKSTRFQCGIGAHVFVCNNGLIHGDLATYGRKHTGTANADISTHIVSQIGMANHKFNELVKDKVAMKDFSLNRKQQAELLGRLFADEKILDTQQLSCVKAEMDNASYNYNVDHDTAWAFYNHVTHALKLTHPRNWMDNQGKFHKFMSSEIYSAVGIKPKDTPIVIDEDDYDLDRRPVKTNSFQTNGLDNDSLDKDDFDYNNSIIEVDETIDDTFTL
;
A
#
# COMPACT_ATOMS: atom_id res chain seq x y z
N MET A 1 22.01 14.46 -9.96
CA MET A 1 20.54 14.28 -9.77
C MET A 1 20.37 13.45 -8.52
N GLY A 2 19.89 14.04 -7.44
CA GLY A 2 19.84 13.38 -6.13
C GLY A 2 18.76 12.30 -6.08
N HIS A 3 19.15 11.13 -5.64
CA HIS A 3 18.24 10.01 -5.41
C HIS A 3 17.22 10.42 -4.33
N LYS A 4 15.94 10.39 -4.67
CA LYS A 4 14.85 10.55 -3.69
C LYS A 4 14.80 9.28 -2.84
N LYS A 5 15.60 9.22 -1.78
CA LYS A 5 15.52 8.13 -0.80
C LYS A 5 14.15 8.23 -0.10
N SER A 6 13.32 7.20 -0.20
CA SER A 6 12.17 7.01 0.68
C SER A 6 12.72 6.86 2.10
N ALA A 7 12.53 7.84 2.94
CA ALA A 7 13.07 7.80 4.29
C ALA A 7 12.23 6.85 5.16
N THR A 8 12.84 5.75 5.60
CA THR A 8 12.33 4.96 6.73
C THR A 8 12.32 5.87 7.96
N THR A 9 11.27 5.79 8.77
CA THR A 9 11.11 6.63 9.95
C THR A 9 10.58 5.81 11.13
N THR A 10 10.50 6.43 12.31
CA THR A 10 10.01 5.78 13.52
C THR A 10 8.56 6.17 13.80
N LYS A 11 7.84 5.35 14.58
CA LYS A 11 6.51 5.67 15.10
C LYS A 11 6.52 7.01 15.86
N SER A 12 7.50 7.19 16.75
CA SER A 12 7.64 8.41 17.54
C SER A 12 7.83 9.67 16.71
N TYR A 13 8.55 9.59 15.59
CA TYR A 13 8.69 10.71 14.65
C TYR A 13 7.34 11.09 14.02
N LEU A 14 6.51 10.11 13.66
CA LEU A 14 5.18 10.37 13.11
C LEU A 14 4.21 10.92 14.17
N GLU A 15 4.29 10.43 15.41
CA GLU A 15 3.50 10.95 16.55
C GLU A 15 3.82 12.41 16.88
N ALA A 16 5.08 12.78 16.75
CA ALA A 16 5.56 14.14 16.99
C ALA A 16 5.34 15.09 15.80
N ALA A 17 4.86 14.59 14.65
CA ALA A 17 4.69 15.41 13.46
C ALA A 17 3.69 16.56 13.69
N PRO A 18 4.07 17.82 13.36
CA PRO A 18 3.22 18.98 13.60
C PRO A 18 1.94 18.88 12.78
N LEU A 19 0.80 19.08 13.44
CA LEU A 19 -0.49 19.10 12.77
C LEU A 19 -0.63 20.35 11.89
N PRO A 20 -1.26 20.21 10.72
CA PRO A 20 -1.55 21.35 9.87
C PRO A 20 -2.59 22.26 10.53
N GLN A 21 -2.57 23.53 10.14
CA GLN A 21 -3.60 24.47 10.61
C GLN A 21 -4.98 24.03 10.18
N TYR A 22 -5.94 24.12 11.09
CA TYR A 22 -7.34 23.86 10.81
C TYR A 22 -7.87 24.78 9.71
N SER A 23 -8.66 24.24 8.80
CA SER A 23 -9.44 25.05 7.86
C SER A 23 -10.86 24.50 7.73
N LYS A 24 -11.81 25.34 7.33
CA LYS A 24 -13.22 24.93 7.15
C LYS A 24 -13.41 23.79 6.14
N THR A 25 -12.47 23.62 5.23
CA THR A 25 -12.53 22.62 4.16
C THR A 25 -11.62 21.41 4.39
N TYR A 26 -10.93 21.34 5.53
CA TYR A 26 -9.97 20.30 5.82
C TYR A 26 -10.09 19.81 7.25
N THR A 27 -10.53 18.56 7.40
CA THR A 27 -10.54 17.87 8.68
C THR A 27 -9.20 17.20 8.88
N VAL A 28 -8.48 17.62 9.89
CA VAL A 28 -7.17 17.04 10.24
C VAL A 28 -7.38 15.67 10.87
N VAL A 29 -6.73 14.65 10.28
CA VAL A 29 -6.59 13.33 10.90
C VAL A 29 -5.11 13.10 11.13
N SER A 30 -4.70 13.02 12.38
CA SER A 30 -3.29 12.86 12.72
C SER A 30 -2.77 11.48 12.35
N HIS A 31 -1.47 11.38 12.05
CA HIS A 31 -0.83 10.08 11.83
C HIS A 31 -0.96 9.20 13.07
N LYS A 32 -0.89 9.82 14.27
CA LYS A 32 -1.10 9.13 15.54
C LYS A 32 -2.50 8.50 15.63
N GLU A 33 -3.56 9.26 15.32
CA GLU A 33 -4.92 8.73 15.31
C GLU A 33 -5.08 7.56 14.34
N VAL A 34 -4.48 7.64 13.15
CA VAL A 34 -4.49 6.54 12.19
C VAL A 34 -3.78 5.30 12.73
N MET A 35 -2.61 5.46 13.34
CA MET A 35 -1.86 4.36 13.95
C MET A 35 -2.65 3.71 15.09
N ASP A 36 -3.06 4.51 16.09
CA ASP A 36 -3.78 4.01 17.27
C ASP A 36 -5.07 3.29 16.88
N LEU A 37 -5.84 3.87 15.95
CA LEU A 37 -7.09 3.29 15.48
C LEU A 37 -6.86 1.98 14.73
N THR A 38 -5.88 1.94 13.84
CA THR A 38 -5.55 0.73 13.07
C THR A 38 -5.10 -0.40 13.98
N GLU A 39 -4.20 -0.11 14.92
CA GLU A 39 -3.71 -1.10 15.89
C GLU A 39 -4.84 -1.64 16.78
N ALA A 40 -5.69 -0.75 17.29
CA ALA A 40 -6.84 -1.13 18.10
C ALA A 40 -7.82 -2.02 17.33
N LEU A 41 -8.11 -1.70 16.06
CA LEU A 41 -9.04 -2.47 15.24
C LEU A 41 -8.45 -3.82 14.82
N LEU A 42 -7.16 -3.88 14.46
CA LEU A 42 -6.46 -5.13 14.17
C LEU A 42 -6.48 -6.07 15.38
N ASN A 43 -6.11 -5.56 16.56
CA ASN A 43 -6.12 -6.34 17.79
C ASN A 43 -7.54 -6.81 18.17
N LYS A 44 -8.55 -5.95 17.99
CA LYS A 44 -9.96 -6.30 18.25
C LYS A 44 -10.44 -7.46 17.38
N GLN A 45 -9.94 -7.56 16.15
CA GLN A 45 -10.27 -8.62 15.20
C GLN A 45 -9.33 -9.85 15.33
N GLY A 46 -8.51 -9.93 16.37
CA GLY A 46 -7.65 -11.08 16.66
C GLY A 46 -6.34 -11.13 15.85
N PHE A 47 -6.00 -10.05 15.13
CA PHE A 47 -4.71 -9.95 14.46
C PHE A 47 -3.61 -9.53 15.44
N THR A 48 -2.46 -10.17 15.34
CA THR A 48 -1.24 -9.76 16.04
C THR A 48 -0.30 -9.06 15.05
N ILE A 49 0.14 -7.86 15.40
CA ILE A 49 1.16 -7.13 14.64
C ILE A 49 2.52 -7.68 15.06
N THR A 50 3.25 -8.26 14.11
CA THR A 50 4.59 -8.82 14.34
C THR A 50 5.71 -7.85 13.99
N THR A 51 5.45 -6.93 13.05
CA THR A 51 6.42 -5.92 12.62
C THR A 51 5.68 -4.66 12.19
N GLU A 52 6.23 -3.52 12.57
CA GLU A 52 5.76 -2.20 12.16
C GLU A 52 6.85 -1.51 11.34
N LEU A 53 6.50 -1.04 10.15
CA LEU A 53 7.39 -0.30 9.26
C LEU A 53 6.75 1.04 8.92
N TYR A 54 7.50 2.12 9.05
CA TYR A 54 7.01 3.46 8.75
C TYR A 54 7.90 4.16 7.73
N LYS A 55 7.29 4.93 6.84
CA LYS A 55 7.95 5.80 5.87
C LYS A 55 7.29 7.16 5.88
N ALA A 56 8.07 8.21 5.69
CA ALA A 56 7.54 9.55 5.55
C ALA A 56 8.37 10.38 4.57
N ASN A 57 7.74 11.43 4.04
CA ASN A 57 8.48 12.49 3.38
C ASN A 57 9.01 13.48 4.43
N MET A 58 9.75 14.46 3.98
CA MET A 58 10.27 15.55 4.83
C MET A 58 9.14 16.21 5.63
N ASN A 59 9.37 16.44 6.93
CA ASN A 59 8.42 17.02 7.88
C ASN A 59 7.15 16.16 8.10
N ALA A 60 7.19 14.88 7.74
CA ALA A 60 6.08 13.94 7.88
C ALA A 60 4.73 14.46 7.32
N LYS A 61 4.77 15.28 6.24
CA LYS A 61 3.55 15.74 5.59
C LYS A 61 2.78 14.60 4.92
N VAL A 62 3.50 13.59 4.44
CA VAL A 62 2.93 12.34 3.92
C VAL A 62 3.58 11.20 4.69
N ALA A 63 2.78 10.32 5.27
CA ALA A 63 3.23 9.17 6.02
C ALA A 63 2.55 7.88 5.53
N GLN A 64 3.27 6.78 5.69
CA GLN A 64 2.84 5.43 5.38
C GLN A 64 3.19 4.52 6.55
N GLY A 65 2.26 3.65 6.93
CA GLY A 65 2.52 2.54 7.84
C GLY A 65 2.26 1.21 7.16
N ILE A 66 3.07 0.22 7.48
CA ILE A 66 2.93 -1.17 7.03
C ILE A 66 3.06 -2.04 8.27
N TYR A 67 2.06 -2.87 8.53
CA TYR A 67 2.02 -3.83 9.61
C TYR A 67 2.07 -5.24 9.05
N HIS A 68 3.05 -6.05 9.48
CA HIS A 68 3.05 -7.48 9.23
C HIS A 68 2.14 -8.15 10.26
N LEU A 69 1.27 -9.03 9.81
CA LEU A 69 0.17 -9.56 10.60
C LEU A 69 0.23 -11.08 10.70
N THR A 70 -0.16 -11.59 11.87
CA THR A 70 -0.52 -12.99 12.07
C THR A 70 -1.92 -13.09 12.68
N HIS A 71 -2.63 -14.16 12.38
CA HIS A 71 -3.95 -14.45 12.95
C HIS A 71 -4.14 -15.96 13.06
N LEU A 72 -4.75 -16.45 14.14
CA LEU A 72 -4.88 -17.89 14.41
C LEU A 72 -5.66 -18.65 13.34
N SER A 73 -6.67 -18.01 12.72
CA SER A 73 -7.48 -18.60 11.65
C SER A 73 -7.07 -18.14 10.26
N ALA A 74 -6.00 -17.33 10.12
CA ALA A 74 -5.55 -16.91 8.81
C ALA A 74 -4.91 -18.06 8.05
N PRO A 75 -5.09 -18.09 6.72
CA PRO A 75 -4.31 -19.02 5.90
C PRO A 75 -2.83 -18.75 6.08
N THR A 76 -2.05 -19.82 6.16
CA THR A 76 -0.59 -19.74 6.24
C THR A 76 0.00 -20.01 4.85
N ASP A 77 1.05 -19.30 4.53
CA ASP A 77 1.85 -19.53 3.33
C ASP A 77 3.32 -19.58 3.72
N SER A 78 4.11 -20.43 3.07
CA SER A 78 5.53 -20.63 3.41
C SER A 78 6.44 -19.51 2.90
N GLU A 79 5.98 -18.66 2.00
CA GLU A 79 6.79 -17.64 1.32
C GLU A 79 6.25 -16.22 1.52
N MET A 80 4.98 -16.09 1.94
CA MET A 80 4.33 -14.80 2.14
C MET A 80 3.64 -14.72 3.49
N GLY A 81 3.69 -13.54 4.11
CA GLY A 81 2.90 -13.16 5.27
C GLY A 81 1.86 -12.11 4.93
N MET A 82 0.77 -12.08 5.69
CA MET A 82 -0.25 -11.05 5.56
C MET A 82 0.30 -9.70 6.01
N MET A 83 -0.12 -8.62 5.36
CA MET A 83 0.17 -7.27 5.81
C MET A 83 -1.05 -6.36 5.67
N PHE A 84 -1.10 -5.34 6.51
CA PHE A 84 -1.98 -4.18 6.38
C PHE A 84 -1.14 -2.94 6.11
N ALA A 85 -1.56 -2.10 5.19
CA ALA A 85 -0.87 -0.86 4.90
C ALA A 85 -1.85 0.32 4.88
N TRP A 86 -1.34 1.50 5.25
CA TRP A 86 -2.08 2.76 5.15
C TRP A 86 -1.17 3.89 4.67
N THR A 87 -1.77 4.91 4.06
CA THR A 87 -1.14 6.18 3.72
C THR A 87 -2.02 7.33 4.18
N ASN A 88 -1.42 8.34 4.79
CA ASN A 88 -2.09 9.54 5.28
C ASN A 88 -1.28 10.79 4.92
N SER A 89 -1.93 11.94 4.65
CA SER A 89 -1.24 13.19 4.34
C SER A 89 -1.80 14.39 5.08
N TYR A 90 -0.91 15.33 5.43
CA TYR A 90 -1.25 16.62 6.02
C TYR A 90 -1.32 17.76 4.99
N ASP A 91 -0.72 17.55 3.82
CA ASP A 91 -0.62 18.54 2.74
C ASP A 91 -1.70 18.40 1.66
N LYS A 92 -2.69 17.54 1.89
CA LYS A 92 -3.77 17.23 0.94
C LYS A 92 -3.30 16.61 -0.38
N SER A 93 -2.02 16.27 -0.51
CA SER A 93 -1.44 15.72 -1.74
C SER A 93 -1.92 14.31 -2.08
N THR A 94 -2.43 13.58 -1.08
CA THR A 94 -3.05 12.27 -1.29
C THR A 94 -4.27 12.09 -0.40
N ARG A 95 -5.11 11.12 -0.76
CA ARG A 95 -6.22 10.67 0.07
C ARG A 95 -5.70 9.76 1.17
N PHE A 96 -6.46 9.62 2.25
CA PHE A 96 -6.25 8.47 3.13
C PHE A 96 -6.56 7.20 2.34
N GLN A 97 -5.67 6.23 2.45
CA GLN A 97 -5.80 4.91 1.82
C GLN A 97 -5.39 3.86 2.83
N CYS A 98 -6.05 2.72 2.81
CA CYS A 98 -5.63 1.56 3.58
C CYS A 98 -6.02 0.28 2.87
N GLY A 99 -5.37 -0.83 3.23
CA GLY A 99 -5.72 -2.11 2.65
C GLY A 99 -4.86 -3.27 3.10
N ILE A 100 -5.37 -4.45 2.74
CA ILE A 100 -4.70 -5.72 2.94
C ILE A 100 -3.78 -6.02 1.78
N GLY A 101 -2.66 -6.61 2.11
CA GLY A 101 -1.68 -7.11 1.17
C GLY A 101 -0.93 -8.31 1.72
N ALA A 102 0.17 -8.62 1.07
CA ALA A 102 1.13 -9.61 1.52
C ALA A 102 2.55 -9.06 1.44
N HIS A 103 3.45 -9.60 2.24
CA HIS A 103 4.89 -9.39 2.12
C HIS A 103 5.59 -10.71 1.84
N VAL A 104 6.58 -10.70 0.97
CA VAL A 104 7.40 -11.87 0.64
C VAL A 104 8.53 -11.97 1.65
N PHE A 105 8.66 -13.11 2.34
CA PHE A 105 9.59 -13.24 3.47
C PHE A 105 11.06 -13.02 3.09
N VAL A 106 11.49 -13.51 1.93
CA VAL A 106 12.91 -13.47 1.53
C VAL A 106 13.40 -12.05 1.23
N CYS A 107 12.53 -11.14 0.82
CA CYS A 107 12.91 -9.80 0.33
C CYS A 107 12.11 -8.65 0.93
N ASN A 108 11.12 -8.93 1.77
CA ASN A 108 10.16 -7.94 2.28
C ASN A 108 9.50 -7.08 1.17
N ASN A 109 9.33 -7.65 -0.03
CA ASN A 109 8.55 -7.01 -1.08
C ASN A 109 7.08 -6.98 -0.67
N GLY A 110 6.44 -5.83 -0.77
CA GLY A 110 5.01 -5.71 -0.53
C GLY A 110 4.20 -6.02 -1.78
N LEU A 111 3.12 -6.75 -1.63
CA LEU A 111 2.07 -6.94 -2.60
C LEU A 111 0.79 -6.32 -2.04
N ILE A 112 0.09 -5.58 -2.85
CA ILE A 112 -1.20 -5.02 -2.44
C ILE A 112 -2.27 -5.61 -3.35
N HIS A 113 -3.36 -6.10 -2.76
CA HIS A 113 -4.52 -6.53 -3.52
C HIS A 113 -5.14 -5.34 -4.27
N GLY A 114 -5.46 -5.51 -5.55
CA GLY A 114 -5.80 -4.43 -6.49
C GLY A 114 -6.98 -3.53 -6.14
N ASP A 115 -7.86 -3.95 -5.22
CA ASP A 115 -9.07 -3.20 -4.84
C ASP A 115 -8.84 -2.00 -3.91
N LEU A 116 -7.60 -1.63 -3.65
CA LEU A 116 -7.27 -0.51 -2.77
C LEU A 116 -7.65 0.85 -3.31
N ALA A 117 -7.54 1.03 -4.60
CA ALA A 117 -7.78 2.32 -5.24
C ALA A 117 -9.21 2.87 -4.99
N THR A 118 -10.13 2.04 -4.56
CA THR A 118 -11.53 2.42 -4.31
C THR A 118 -11.78 3.12 -2.98
N TYR A 119 -10.86 3.02 -2.02
CA TYR A 119 -11.05 3.56 -0.67
C TYR A 119 -10.21 4.81 -0.36
N GLY A 120 -9.72 5.47 -1.38
CA GLY A 120 -9.03 6.74 -1.20
C GLY A 120 -10.02 7.87 -0.90
N ARG A 121 -9.87 8.56 0.23
CA ARG A 121 -10.67 9.73 0.58
C ARG A 121 -9.80 10.93 0.93
N LYS A 122 -10.23 12.11 0.46
CA LYS A 122 -9.64 13.38 0.90
C LYS A 122 -10.11 13.70 2.31
N HIS A 123 -9.28 14.38 3.07
CA HIS A 123 -9.60 14.84 4.44
C HIS A 123 -10.62 15.99 4.39
N THR A 124 -11.91 15.67 4.22
CA THR A 124 -13.01 16.64 4.19
C THR A 124 -14.21 16.11 4.96
N GLY A 125 -14.93 16.98 5.63
CA GLY A 125 -16.19 16.62 6.32
C GLY A 125 -16.02 15.52 7.38
N THR A 126 -16.65 14.37 7.18
CA THR A 126 -16.69 13.21 8.10
C THR A 126 -15.48 12.29 8.02
N ALA A 127 -14.30 12.79 7.62
CA ALA A 127 -13.11 11.98 7.33
C ALA A 127 -12.73 10.98 8.44
N ASN A 128 -12.85 11.35 9.71
CA ASN A 128 -12.50 10.46 10.83
C ASN A 128 -13.43 9.24 10.93
N ALA A 129 -14.74 9.44 10.80
CA ALA A 129 -15.70 8.33 10.81
C ALA A 129 -15.51 7.41 9.60
N ASP A 130 -15.26 8.00 8.43
CA ASP A 130 -15.04 7.24 7.21
C ASP A 130 -13.73 6.43 7.25
N ILE A 131 -12.65 6.98 7.83
CA ILE A 131 -11.38 6.25 8.01
C ILE A 131 -11.59 5.00 8.85
N SER A 132 -12.30 5.11 9.97
CA SER A 132 -12.64 3.96 10.81
C SER A 132 -13.39 2.89 10.02
N THR A 133 -14.44 3.28 9.30
CA THR A 133 -15.24 2.37 8.46
C THR A 133 -14.38 1.68 7.39
N HIS A 134 -13.48 2.43 6.73
CA HIS A 134 -12.60 1.84 5.71
C HIS A 134 -11.59 0.84 6.31
N ILE A 135 -11.01 1.15 7.45
CA ILE A 135 -10.11 0.23 8.15
C ILE A 135 -10.85 -1.06 8.52
N VAL A 136 -12.03 -0.95 9.15
CA VAL A 136 -12.86 -2.12 9.53
C VAL A 136 -13.21 -2.97 8.31
N SER A 137 -13.67 -2.35 7.22
CA SER A 137 -14.01 -3.06 5.98
C SER A 137 -12.80 -3.82 5.40
N GLN A 138 -11.61 -3.21 5.41
CA GLN A 138 -10.41 -3.89 4.91
C GLN A 138 -9.99 -5.05 5.81
N ILE A 139 -10.04 -4.87 7.12
CA ILE A 139 -9.71 -5.93 8.09
C ILE A 139 -10.69 -7.10 7.96
N GLY A 140 -11.98 -6.84 7.80
CA GLY A 140 -12.98 -7.89 7.62
C GLY A 140 -12.76 -8.75 6.37
N MET A 141 -12.15 -8.21 5.33
CA MET A 141 -11.80 -8.94 4.10
C MET A 141 -10.38 -9.54 4.12
N ALA A 142 -9.64 -9.42 5.23
CA ALA A 142 -8.21 -9.73 5.26
C ALA A 142 -7.89 -11.16 4.81
N ASN A 143 -8.56 -12.15 5.38
CA ASN A 143 -8.33 -13.56 5.05
C ASN A 143 -8.66 -13.86 3.58
N HIS A 144 -9.77 -13.31 3.08
CA HIS A 144 -10.16 -13.51 1.68
C HIS A 144 -9.13 -12.90 0.72
N LYS A 145 -8.75 -11.65 0.93
CA LYS A 145 -7.77 -10.96 0.08
C LYS A 145 -6.39 -11.61 0.13
N PHE A 146 -5.96 -12.06 1.29
CA PHE A 146 -4.70 -12.78 1.39
C PHE A 146 -4.73 -14.11 0.64
N ASN A 147 -5.84 -14.87 0.74
CA ASN A 147 -6.02 -16.09 -0.05
C ASN A 147 -5.96 -15.85 -1.55
N GLU A 148 -6.56 -14.77 -2.05
CA GLU A 148 -6.47 -14.43 -3.48
C GLU A 148 -5.02 -14.13 -3.88
N LEU A 149 -4.26 -13.38 -3.07
CA LEU A 149 -2.84 -13.14 -3.32
C LEU A 149 -2.00 -14.42 -3.33
N VAL A 150 -2.31 -15.39 -2.47
CA VAL A 150 -1.65 -16.71 -2.47
C VAL A 150 -1.97 -17.47 -3.77
N LYS A 151 -3.23 -17.46 -4.25
CA LYS A 151 -3.61 -18.07 -5.53
C LYS A 151 -2.90 -17.40 -6.70
N ASP A 152 -2.85 -16.07 -6.72
CA ASP A 152 -2.16 -15.31 -7.76
C ASP A 152 -0.66 -15.62 -7.78
N LYS A 153 -0.02 -15.76 -6.59
CA LYS A 153 1.37 -16.22 -6.49
C LYS A 153 1.57 -17.58 -7.15
N VAL A 154 0.70 -18.56 -6.84
CA VAL A 154 0.79 -19.91 -7.43
C VAL A 154 0.66 -19.83 -8.93
N ALA A 155 -0.34 -19.12 -9.46
CA ALA A 155 -0.51 -18.91 -10.89
C ALA A 155 0.71 -18.24 -11.53
N MET A 156 1.32 -17.25 -10.87
CA MET A 156 2.54 -16.60 -11.36
C MET A 156 3.77 -17.50 -11.34
N LYS A 157 3.87 -18.44 -10.41
CA LYS A 157 4.95 -19.42 -10.37
C LYS A 157 4.87 -20.43 -11.50
N ASP A 158 3.65 -20.84 -11.85
CA ASP A 158 3.39 -21.82 -12.91
C ASP A 158 3.42 -21.19 -14.31
N PHE A 159 3.38 -19.84 -14.39
CA PHE A 159 3.35 -19.15 -15.68
C PHE A 159 4.77 -18.82 -16.15
N SER A 160 5.16 -19.47 -17.29
CA SER A 160 6.46 -19.20 -17.94
C SER A 160 6.45 -17.83 -18.63
N LEU A 161 7.46 -17.04 -18.37
CA LEU A 161 7.63 -15.68 -18.88
C LEU A 161 9.09 -15.48 -19.32
N ASN A 162 9.40 -15.77 -20.56
CA ASN A 162 10.74 -15.66 -21.08
C ASN A 162 11.25 -14.20 -21.11
N ARG A 163 12.56 -14.02 -21.27
CA ARG A 163 13.21 -12.71 -21.24
C ARG A 163 12.60 -11.68 -22.20
N LYS A 164 12.17 -12.09 -23.39
CA LYS A 164 11.55 -11.18 -24.37
C LYS A 164 10.18 -10.69 -23.87
N GLN A 165 9.36 -11.59 -23.34
CA GLN A 165 8.07 -11.25 -22.76
C GLN A 165 8.21 -10.36 -21.52
N GLN A 166 9.21 -10.64 -20.65
CA GLN A 166 9.52 -9.78 -19.52
C GLN A 166 9.89 -8.36 -19.97
N ALA A 167 10.72 -8.23 -21.03
CA ALA A 167 11.10 -6.93 -21.57
C ALA A 167 9.92 -6.17 -22.17
N GLU A 168 8.99 -6.88 -22.81
CA GLU A 168 7.74 -6.29 -23.33
C GLU A 168 6.86 -5.77 -22.20
N LEU A 169 6.60 -6.58 -21.17
CA LEU A 169 5.84 -6.15 -20.00
C LEU A 169 6.50 -4.99 -19.28
N LEU A 170 7.82 -5.00 -19.15
CA LEU A 170 8.56 -3.90 -18.55
C LEU A 170 8.38 -2.60 -19.34
N GLY A 171 8.41 -2.68 -20.68
CA GLY A 171 8.13 -1.54 -21.57
C GLY A 171 6.73 -0.99 -21.35
N ARG A 172 5.71 -1.85 -21.27
CA ARG A 172 4.31 -1.45 -20.99
C ARG A 172 4.15 -0.81 -19.62
N LEU A 173 4.76 -1.39 -18.59
CA LEU A 173 4.71 -0.83 -17.22
C LEU A 173 5.32 0.59 -17.13
N PHE A 174 6.30 0.87 -17.97
CA PHE A 174 6.94 2.19 -18.04
C PHE A 174 6.18 3.18 -18.95
N ALA A 175 5.88 2.76 -20.18
CA ALA A 175 5.37 3.68 -21.22
C ALA A 175 3.85 3.85 -21.16
N ASP A 176 3.10 2.76 -20.99
CA ASP A 176 1.66 2.76 -21.12
C ASP A 176 0.98 2.92 -19.75
N GLU A 177 1.33 2.08 -18.78
CA GLU A 177 0.72 2.07 -17.45
C GLU A 177 1.28 3.15 -16.53
N LYS A 178 2.46 3.68 -16.83
CA LYS A 178 3.17 4.73 -16.05
C LYS A 178 3.30 4.37 -14.56
N ILE A 179 3.51 3.09 -14.28
CA ILE A 179 3.69 2.55 -12.93
C ILE A 179 5.14 2.74 -12.49
N LEU A 180 6.10 2.60 -13.42
CA LEU A 180 7.52 2.72 -13.17
C LEU A 180 8.06 4.06 -13.68
N ASP A 181 8.97 4.66 -12.92
CA ASP A 181 9.81 5.75 -13.38
C ASP A 181 11.15 5.22 -13.97
N THR A 182 11.99 6.11 -14.49
CA THR A 182 13.27 5.74 -15.11
C THR A 182 14.22 5.06 -14.12
N GLN A 183 14.22 5.47 -12.86
CA GLN A 183 15.08 4.86 -11.84
C GLN A 183 14.61 3.44 -11.51
N GLN A 184 13.30 3.26 -11.38
CA GLN A 184 12.68 1.96 -11.14
C GLN A 184 12.86 1.02 -12.33
N LEU A 185 12.72 1.53 -13.57
CA LEU A 185 13.02 0.76 -14.79
C LEU A 185 14.44 0.21 -14.78
N SER A 186 15.40 1.06 -14.42
CA SER A 186 16.83 0.65 -14.33
C SER A 186 17.03 -0.38 -13.21
N CYS A 187 16.34 -0.25 -12.09
CA CYS A 187 16.36 -1.20 -10.99
C CYS A 187 15.80 -2.56 -11.42
N VAL A 188 14.64 -2.61 -12.06
CA VAL A 188 14.06 -3.87 -12.56
C VAL A 188 14.99 -4.54 -13.54
N LYS A 189 15.59 -3.78 -14.47
CA LYS A 189 16.54 -4.33 -15.43
C LYS A 189 17.74 -4.98 -14.72
N ALA A 190 18.31 -4.33 -13.70
CA ALA A 190 19.41 -4.89 -12.92
C ALA A 190 19.00 -6.17 -12.19
N GLU A 191 17.83 -6.21 -11.59
CA GLU A 191 17.27 -7.41 -10.93
C GLU A 191 17.02 -8.56 -11.91
N MET A 192 16.56 -8.27 -13.13
CA MET A 192 16.38 -9.26 -14.18
C MET A 192 17.71 -9.84 -14.69
N ASP A 193 18.82 -9.09 -14.62
CA ASP A 193 20.16 -9.52 -15.01
C ASP A 193 20.87 -10.27 -13.87
N ASN A 194 20.65 -9.84 -12.63
CA ASN A 194 21.21 -10.43 -11.41
C ASN A 194 20.28 -10.17 -10.23
N ALA A 195 19.44 -11.15 -9.91
CA ALA A 195 18.46 -11.05 -8.83
C ALA A 195 19.15 -10.92 -7.46
N SER A 196 18.73 -9.94 -6.66
CA SER A 196 19.22 -9.74 -5.29
C SER A 196 18.79 -10.86 -4.34
N TYR A 197 17.71 -11.59 -4.66
CA TYR A 197 17.13 -12.62 -3.81
C TYR A 197 16.80 -13.88 -4.59
N ASN A 198 16.87 -15.03 -3.93
CA ASN A 198 16.40 -16.29 -4.47
C ASN A 198 14.91 -16.46 -4.14
N TYR A 199 14.07 -16.42 -5.16
CA TYR A 199 12.60 -16.55 -5.02
C TYR A 199 12.09 -17.99 -5.14
N ASN A 200 13.00 -18.99 -5.11
CA ASN A 200 12.70 -20.42 -5.25
C ASN A 200 11.88 -20.75 -6.52
N VAL A 201 12.18 -20.07 -7.60
CA VAL A 201 11.61 -20.28 -8.94
C VAL A 201 12.67 -19.99 -10.01
N ASP A 202 12.43 -20.48 -11.21
CA ASP A 202 13.24 -20.12 -12.37
C ASP A 202 13.07 -18.63 -12.71
N HIS A 203 14.14 -18.03 -13.25
CA HIS A 203 14.12 -16.62 -13.67
C HIS A 203 13.09 -16.34 -14.79
N ASP A 204 12.72 -17.38 -15.57
CA ASP A 204 11.73 -17.29 -16.64
C ASP A 204 10.30 -17.57 -16.15
N THR A 205 9.95 -17.11 -14.94
CA THR A 205 8.58 -17.17 -14.40
C THR A 205 8.01 -15.79 -14.18
N ALA A 206 6.69 -15.68 -14.24
CA ALA A 206 6.00 -14.43 -13.91
C ALA A 206 6.21 -14.04 -12.45
N TRP A 207 6.40 -15.00 -11.53
CA TRP A 207 6.68 -14.71 -10.12
C TRP A 207 8.06 -14.06 -9.92
N ALA A 208 9.11 -14.55 -10.63
CA ALA A 208 10.42 -13.91 -10.59
C ALA A 208 10.32 -12.45 -11.09
N PHE A 209 9.72 -12.24 -12.27
CA PHE A 209 9.52 -10.90 -12.82
C PHE A 209 8.70 -10.00 -11.87
N TYR A 210 7.62 -10.53 -11.27
CA TYR A 210 6.80 -9.82 -10.29
C TYR A 210 7.65 -9.30 -9.13
N ASN A 211 8.52 -10.15 -8.59
CA ASN A 211 9.39 -9.77 -7.48
C ASN A 211 10.46 -8.74 -7.88
N HIS A 212 11.00 -8.79 -9.09
CA HIS A 212 11.92 -7.75 -9.59
C HIS A 212 11.24 -6.38 -9.65
N VAL A 213 9.99 -6.32 -10.12
CA VAL A 213 9.22 -5.08 -10.19
C VAL A 213 8.85 -4.58 -8.79
N THR A 214 8.35 -5.45 -7.90
CA THR A 214 8.01 -5.04 -6.53
C THR A 214 9.22 -4.62 -5.72
N HIS A 215 10.40 -5.17 -6.00
CA HIS A 215 11.66 -4.69 -5.45
C HIS A 215 11.92 -3.22 -5.85
N ALA A 216 11.81 -2.90 -7.14
CA ALA A 216 11.97 -1.54 -7.62
C ALA A 216 10.88 -0.58 -7.06
N LEU A 217 9.66 -1.06 -6.85
CA LEU A 217 8.57 -0.26 -6.27
C LEU A 217 8.82 0.15 -4.80
N LYS A 218 9.81 -0.43 -4.10
CA LYS A 218 10.26 0.09 -2.79
C LYS A 218 10.79 1.52 -2.87
N LEU A 219 11.26 1.95 -4.05
CA LEU A 219 11.74 3.30 -4.32
C LEU A 219 10.59 4.31 -4.53
N THR A 220 9.34 3.84 -4.63
CA THR A 220 8.18 4.70 -4.83
C THR A 220 7.96 5.60 -3.62
N HIS A 221 7.68 6.88 -3.89
CA HIS A 221 7.30 7.81 -2.84
C HIS A 221 6.06 7.30 -2.05
N PRO A 222 6.00 7.43 -0.72
CA PRO A 222 4.91 6.91 0.11
C PRO A 222 3.50 7.26 -0.39
N ARG A 223 3.32 8.46 -0.96
CA ARG A 223 2.06 8.92 -1.54
C ARG A 223 1.51 8.02 -2.64
N ASN A 224 2.38 7.45 -3.47
CA ASN A 224 2.00 6.70 -4.66
C ASN A 224 2.21 5.19 -4.50
N TRP A 225 2.86 4.77 -3.40
CA TRP A 225 3.30 3.38 -3.26
C TRP A 225 2.14 2.38 -3.30
N MET A 226 1.07 2.63 -2.54
CA MET A 226 -0.09 1.74 -2.51
C MET A 226 -0.79 1.67 -3.88
N ASP A 227 -1.00 2.82 -4.52
CA ASP A 227 -1.62 2.88 -5.85
C ASP A 227 -0.79 2.15 -6.90
N ASN A 228 0.54 2.35 -6.90
CA ASN A 228 1.42 1.67 -7.85
C ASN A 228 1.48 0.17 -7.61
N GLN A 229 1.53 -0.27 -6.36
CA GLN A 229 1.47 -1.70 -6.02
C GLN A 229 0.15 -2.34 -6.47
N GLY A 230 -0.98 -1.73 -6.15
CA GLY A 230 -2.29 -2.23 -6.55
C GLY A 230 -2.48 -2.27 -8.07
N LYS A 231 -2.08 -1.21 -8.78
CA LYS A 231 -2.11 -1.17 -10.25
C LYS A 231 -1.22 -2.25 -10.86
N PHE A 232 -0.01 -2.41 -10.34
CA PHE A 232 0.92 -3.42 -10.81
C PHE A 232 0.38 -4.84 -10.59
N HIS A 233 -0.14 -5.13 -9.41
CA HIS A 233 -0.75 -6.43 -9.12
C HIS A 233 -1.92 -6.72 -10.08
N LYS A 234 -2.83 -5.76 -10.25
CA LYS A 234 -3.96 -5.90 -11.18
C LYS A 234 -3.48 -6.12 -12.62
N PHE A 235 -2.47 -5.39 -13.08
CA PHE A 235 -1.87 -5.57 -14.40
C PHE A 235 -1.35 -7.01 -14.57
N MET A 236 -0.52 -7.49 -13.66
CA MET A 236 0.08 -8.83 -13.75
C MET A 236 -0.96 -9.94 -13.69
N SER A 237 -1.92 -9.87 -12.77
CA SER A 237 -3.01 -10.84 -12.67
C SER A 237 -3.84 -10.86 -13.95
N SER A 238 -4.17 -9.70 -14.53
CA SER A 238 -4.90 -9.60 -15.79
C SER A 238 -4.15 -10.23 -16.97
N GLU A 239 -2.85 -9.99 -17.09
CA GLU A 239 -2.02 -10.59 -18.14
C GLU A 239 -2.01 -12.13 -18.07
N ILE A 240 -1.83 -12.67 -16.85
CA ILE A 240 -1.76 -14.11 -16.63
C ILE A 240 -3.12 -14.77 -16.90
N TYR A 241 -4.21 -14.25 -16.32
CA TYR A 241 -5.53 -14.81 -16.51
C TYR A 241 -6.02 -14.72 -17.96
N SER A 242 -5.69 -13.65 -18.66
CA SER A 242 -5.97 -13.50 -20.09
C SER A 242 -5.22 -14.54 -20.93
N ALA A 243 -3.96 -14.79 -20.61
CA ALA A 243 -3.12 -15.75 -21.34
C ALA A 243 -3.58 -17.21 -21.16
N VAL A 244 -4.12 -17.55 -19.96
CA VAL A 244 -4.67 -18.90 -19.69
C VAL A 244 -6.15 -19.03 -20.03
N GLY A 245 -6.78 -17.99 -20.61
CA GLY A 245 -8.18 -18.02 -21.02
C GLY A 245 -9.19 -17.99 -19.85
N ILE A 246 -8.74 -17.63 -18.66
CA ILE A 246 -9.59 -17.46 -17.48
C ILE A 246 -9.96 -15.98 -17.39
N LYS A 247 -11.26 -15.65 -17.44
CA LYS A 247 -11.69 -14.29 -17.14
C LYS A 247 -11.49 -14.01 -15.66
N PRO A 248 -10.90 -12.86 -15.27
CA PRO A 248 -10.91 -12.42 -13.88
C PRO A 248 -12.37 -12.47 -13.40
N LYS A 249 -12.62 -13.15 -12.30
CA LYS A 249 -13.94 -13.10 -11.68
C LYS A 249 -14.12 -11.70 -11.13
N ASP A 250 -14.88 -10.85 -11.82
CA ASP A 250 -15.59 -9.73 -11.21
C ASP A 250 -16.67 -10.33 -10.30
N THR A 251 -16.24 -10.90 -9.19
CA THR A 251 -17.18 -11.34 -8.17
C THR A 251 -17.40 -10.11 -7.27
N PRO A 252 -18.61 -9.52 -7.29
CA PRO A 252 -18.95 -8.55 -6.26
C PRO A 252 -18.76 -9.28 -4.92
N ILE A 253 -17.94 -8.74 -4.06
CA ILE A 253 -17.81 -9.26 -2.71
C ILE A 253 -19.12 -8.90 -2.03
N VAL A 254 -20.03 -9.85 -1.93
CA VAL A 254 -21.20 -9.75 -1.06
C VAL A 254 -20.63 -9.87 0.34
N ILE A 255 -20.49 -8.74 1.01
CA ILE A 255 -20.19 -8.72 2.44
C ILE A 255 -21.51 -9.11 3.09
N ASP A 256 -21.57 -10.30 3.66
CA ASP A 256 -22.68 -10.70 4.51
C ASP A 256 -22.60 -9.79 5.76
N GLU A 257 -23.52 -8.85 5.88
CA GLU A 257 -23.57 -7.90 7.00
C GLU A 257 -23.76 -8.59 8.35
N ASP A 258 -24.17 -9.87 8.34
CA ASP A 258 -24.45 -10.66 9.54
C ASP A 258 -23.18 -11.26 10.20
N ASP A 259 -22.04 -11.28 9.49
CA ASP A 259 -20.75 -11.76 10.06
C ASP A 259 -20.02 -10.70 10.92
N TYR A 260 -20.58 -9.48 11.00
CA TYR A 260 -20.03 -8.41 11.82
C TYR A 260 -20.83 -8.24 13.10
N ASP A 261 -20.51 -9.00 14.13
CA ASP A 261 -20.93 -8.69 15.51
C ASP A 261 -20.10 -7.50 16.06
N LEU A 262 -20.29 -6.36 15.42
CA LEU A 262 -19.86 -5.08 15.93
C LEU A 262 -20.99 -4.54 16.78
N ASP A 263 -20.83 -4.66 18.11
CA ASP A 263 -21.69 -4.00 19.10
C ASP A 263 -22.04 -2.57 18.65
N ARG A 264 -23.25 -2.39 18.12
CA ARG A 264 -23.76 -1.14 17.53
C ARG A 264 -24.03 -0.11 18.65
N ARG A 265 -22.98 0.36 19.31
CA ARG A 265 -23.10 1.58 20.09
C ARG A 265 -22.76 2.76 19.19
N PRO A 266 -23.74 3.65 18.93
CA PRO A 266 -23.44 4.86 18.18
C PRO A 266 -22.43 5.69 18.98
N VAL A 267 -21.27 5.94 18.38
CA VAL A 267 -20.37 6.99 18.87
C VAL A 267 -21.20 8.28 18.83
N LYS A 268 -21.40 8.90 19.98
CA LYS A 268 -22.09 10.19 20.08
C LYS A 268 -21.33 11.21 19.25
N THR A 269 -21.79 11.43 18.03
CA THR A 269 -21.35 12.54 17.21
C THR A 269 -22.00 13.80 17.73
N ASN A 270 -21.19 14.74 18.23
CA ASN A 270 -21.67 16.12 18.42
C ASN A 270 -22.05 16.66 17.04
N SER A 271 -23.35 16.73 16.79
CA SER A 271 -23.94 17.29 15.58
C SER A 271 -23.73 18.81 15.58
N PHE A 272 -22.78 19.30 14.80
CA PHE A 272 -22.83 20.67 14.31
C PHE A 272 -23.58 20.66 12.97
N GLN A 273 -24.72 21.30 12.97
CA GLN A 273 -25.51 21.60 11.78
C GLN A 273 -24.69 22.51 10.86
N THR A 274 -24.46 22.11 9.63
CA THR A 274 -23.97 23.00 8.58
C THR A 274 -25.05 23.13 7.51
N ASN A 275 -25.58 24.35 7.39
CA ASN A 275 -26.32 24.79 6.22
C ASN A 275 -25.44 24.78 4.99
N GLY A 276 -26.02 24.32 3.88
CA GLY A 276 -25.33 24.17 2.60
C GLY A 276 -24.81 25.47 2.02
N LEU A 277 -23.76 25.34 1.22
CA LEU A 277 -23.40 26.22 0.10
C LEU A 277 -22.55 25.45 -0.91
N ASP A 278 -22.83 25.76 -2.14
CA ASP A 278 -22.50 25.09 -3.38
C ASP A 278 -21.02 25.06 -3.79
N ASN A 279 -20.80 24.19 -4.76
CA ASN A 279 -19.61 23.96 -5.61
C ASN A 279 -18.97 25.21 -6.20
N ASP A 280 -17.74 25.06 -6.48
CA ASP A 280 -16.89 25.43 -7.62
C ASP A 280 -15.64 26.24 -7.25
N SER A 281 -14.57 25.64 -7.57
CA SER A 281 -13.38 26.12 -8.26
C SER A 281 -12.13 25.35 -7.79
N LEU A 282 -11.69 24.46 -8.68
CA LEU A 282 -10.40 23.80 -8.57
C LEU A 282 -9.35 24.76 -9.14
N ASP A 283 -8.67 25.48 -8.28
CA ASP A 283 -7.43 26.15 -8.65
C ASP A 283 -6.32 25.12 -8.82
N LYS A 284 -5.80 25.06 -10.04
CA LYS A 284 -4.59 24.32 -10.39
C LYS A 284 -3.40 25.22 -10.05
N ASP A 285 -2.88 25.13 -8.86
CA ASP A 285 -1.57 25.66 -8.56
C ASP A 285 -0.52 24.57 -8.77
N ASP A 286 0.28 24.79 -9.82
CA ASP A 286 1.51 24.07 -10.14
C ASP A 286 2.52 24.28 -9.00
N PHE A 287 2.68 23.26 -8.15
CA PHE A 287 3.74 23.24 -7.13
C PHE A 287 4.95 22.48 -7.66
N ASP A 288 5.99 23.24 -7.90
CA ASP A 288 7.33 22.76 -8.25
C ASP A 288 7.96 21.92 -7.13
N TYR A 289 8.11 20.62 -7.40
CA TYR A 289 8.51 19.60 -6.42
C TYR A 289 10.03 19.45 -6.26
N ASN A 290 10.82 20.48 -6.63
CA ASN A 290 12.25 20.27 -6.86
C ASN A 290 13.20 20.60 -5.70
N ASN A 291 12.77 20.97 -4.49
CA ASN A 291 13.75 21.27 -3.45
C ASN A 291 13.27 20.85 -2.06
N SER A 292 13.84 19.78 -1.56
CA SER A 292 14.30 19.65 -0.16
C SER A 292 14.42 18.18 0.30
N ILE A 293 15.62 17.69 0.28
CA ILE A 293 16.03 16.44 0.94
C ILE A 293 16.90 16.82 2.11
N ILE A 294 16.52 16.39 3.32
CA ILE A 294 17.40 16.43 4.48
C ILE A 294 18.23 15.14 4.47
N GLU A 295 19.54 15.30 4.46
CA GLU A 295 20.48 14.22 4.79
C GLU A 295 20.31 13.91 6.27
N VAL A 296 19.91 12.70 6.58
CA VAL A 296 19.99 12.17 7.94
C VAL A 296 21.24 11.32 8.01
N ASP A 297 22.08 11.66 8.96
CA ASP A 297 23.43 11.15 9.27
C ASP A 297 23.47 9.61 9.24
N GLU A 298 24.45 9.08 8.51
CA GLU A 298 24.71 7.67 8.32
C GLU A 298 25.44 7.10 9.53
N THR A 299 24.73 6.65 10.55
CA THR A 299 25.26 5.66 11.48
C THR A 299 24.16 4.74 11.96
N ILE A 300 23.79 3.77 11.15
CA ILE A 300 23.14 2.55 11.62
C ILE A 300 23.80 1.37 10.92
N ASP A 301 24.47 0.62 11.74
CA ASP A 301 25.21 -0.61 11.58
C ASP A 301 24.49 -1.65 10.71
N ASP A 302 25.19 -2.14 9.68
CA ASP A 302 24.81 -3.24 8.77
C ASP A 302 24.92 -4.61 9.48
N THR A 303 24.15 -4.83 10.53
CA THR A 303 24.03 -6.16 11.15
C THR A 303 22.60 -6.61 11.26
N PHE A 304 22.01 -7.01 10.13
CA PHE A 304 20.95 -7.99 10.11
C PHE A 304 21.28 -9.08 9.11
N THR A 305 22.18 -9.96 9.53
CA THR A 305 22.23 -11.37 9.10
C THR A 305 21.22 -12.13 9.96
N LEU A 306 20.14 -12.57 9.36
CA LEU A 306 19.45 -13.87 9.48
C LEU A 306 18.08 -13.74 8.83
#